data_406795a8176d6475d4335c8c388cfd3e
#
_entry.id   406795a8176d6475d4335c8c388cfd3e
#
_cell.length_a   1.000
_cell.length_b   1.000
_cell.length_c   1.000
_cell.angle_alpha   90.00
_cell.angle_beta   90.00
_cell.angle_gamma   90.00
#
_symmetry.space_group_name_H-M   'P 1'
#
loop_
_entity.id
_entity.type
_entity.pdbx_description
1 polymer ?
#
loop_
_entity_poly.entity_id
_entity_poly.type
_entity_poly.pdbx_seq_one_letter_code
_entity_poly.pdbx_strand_id
1 'polypeptide(L)'
;LKLPLIVCRSKSGGAHVFLFTSEPVSAERMRDKLTEIKTALGYGGSEVFPKQIKLKSHDDTGNFLNLPYFNGNKTTRYAFLPNGEAASLIDFYKEYDRNKQTEAQFNKIKIERPKSEYDDAPPCIELMATNKVLEGDKGGGRDNALFHYVVYAKKKWPSEWKTQVTLFNATSCQPPYEEAGVARIIAQHEKKEW
;
A
#
# COMPACT_ATOMS: atom_id res chain seq x y z
N LEU A 1 4.70 3.55 11.09
CA LEU A 1 5.15 4.69 10.28
C LEU A 1 4.31 5.92 10.62
N LYS A 2 4.96 6.98 11.09
CA LYS A 2 4.28 8.24 11.41
C LYS A 2 4.38 9.14 10.17
N LEU A 3 3.48 8.94 9.20
CA LEU A 3 3.43 9.74 7.97
C LEU A 3 2.40 10.87 8.14
N PRO A 4 2.65 12.06 7.58
CA PRO A 4 1.74 13.21 7.66
C PRO A 4 0.58 13.07 6.65
N LEU A 5 -0.16 11.99 6.76
CA LEU A 5 -1.23 11.62 5.84
C LEU A 5 -2.58 11.72 6.53
N ILE A 6 -3.58 12.20 5.81
CA ILE A 6 -4.97 12.18 6.25
C ILE A 6 -5.75 11.20 5.40
N VAL A 7 -6.37 10.22 6.06
CA VAL A 7 -7.20 9.21 5.40
C VAL A 7 -8.65 9.67 5.40
N CYS A 8 -9.26 9.73 4.24
CA CYS A 8 -10.68 10.08 4.07
C CYS A 8 -11.43 8.95 3.39
N ARG A 9 -12.70 8.78 3.75
CA ARG A 9 -13.59 7.87 3.05
C ARG A 9 -13.84 8.34 1.62
N SER A 10 -13.76 7.46 0.63
CA SER A 10 -14.13 7.77 -0.74
C SER A 10 -15.65 7.69 -0.95
N LYS A 11 -16.16 8.24 -2.06
CA LYS A 11 -17.59 8.17 -2.41
C LYS A 11 -18.10 6.73 -2.49
N SER A 12 -17.29 5.81 -2.98
CA SER A 12 -17.64 4.38 -3.18
C SER A 12 -17.37 3.48 -1.97
N GLY A 13 -16.98 4.05 -0.83
CA GLY A 13 -16.71 3.29 0.40
C GLY A 13 -15.25 2.84 0.58
N GLY A 14 -14.37 3.10 -0.39
CA GLY A 14 -12.92 2.93 -0.24
C GLY A 14 -12.27 4.10 0.52
N ALA A 15 -10.95 4.23 0.41
CA ALA A 15 -10.18 5.30 1.04
C ALA A 15 -9.47 6.19 0.00
N HIS A 16 -9.42 7.48 0.30
CA HIS A 16 -8.48 8.44 -0.29
C HIS A 16 -7.48 8.87 0.77
N VAL A 17 -6.22 8.88 0.43
CA VAL A 17 -5.15 9.32 1.32
C VAL A 17 -4.58 10.62 0.80
N PHE A 18 -4.56 11.65 1.64
CA PHE A 18 -4.13 12.99 1.27
C PHE A 18 -2.82 13.35 1.98
N LEU A 19 -1.90 13.95 1.22
CA LEU A 19 -0.74 14.68 1.71
C LEU A 19 -0.93 16.16 1.39
N PHE A 20 -0.93 17.00 2.40
CA PHE A 20 -1.11 18.44 2.26
C PHE A 20 0.20 19.19 2.44
N THR A 21 0.39 20.25 1.68
CA THR A 21 1.52 21.18 1.80
C THR A 21 1.03 22.60 2.07
N SER A 22 1.79 23.37 2.82
CA SER A 22 1.48 24.79 3.11
C SER A 22 1.87 25.70 1.95
N GLU A 23 2.85 25.28 1.14
CA GLU A 23 3.28 25.97 -0.06
C GLU A 23 3.07 25.11 -1.31
N PRO A 24 2.99 25.71 -2.51
CA PRO A 24 2.91 24.96 -3.76
C PRO A 24 4.14 24.05 -3.95
N VAL A 25 3.89 22.79 -4.28
CA VAL A 25 4.91 21.81 -4.68
C VAL A 25 4.60 21.38 -6.12
N SER A 26 5.65 21.19 -6.94
CA SER A 26 5.43 20.73 -8.30
C SER A 26 4.70 19.40 -8.37
N ALA A 27 3.84 19.22 -9.37
CA ALA A 27 3.06 17.99 -9.56
C ALA A 27 3.95 16.75 -9.68
N GLU A 28 5.12 16.89 -10.30
CA GLU A 28 6.11 15.82 -10.42
C GLU A 28 6.62 15.36 -9.05
N ARG A 29 7.13 16.29 -8.25
CA ARG A 29 7.66 15.98 -6.89
C ARG A 29 6.59 15.39 -5.99
N MET A 30 5.36 15.92 -6.03
CA MET A 30 4.25 15.37 -5.25
C MET A 30 3.92 13.93 -5.67
N ARG A 31 3.83 13.69 -6.99
CA ARG A 31 3.55 12.37 -7.56
C ARG A 31 4.63 11.36 -7.20
N ASP A 32 5.91 11.75 -7.29
CA ASP A 32 7.05 10.87 -6.95
C ASP A 32 7.01 10.50 -5.47
N LYS A 33 6.82 11.48 -4.59
CA LYS A 33 6.71 11.24 -3.14
C LYS A 33 5.51 10.34 -2.79
N LEU A 34 4.35 10.58 -3.37
CA LEU A 34 3.17 9.73 -3.14
C LEU A 34 3.34 8.33 -3.73
N THR A 35 4.08 8.19 -4.82
CA THR A 35 4.42 6.88 -5.40
C THR A 35 5.38 6.11 -4.49
N GLU A 36 6.38 6.77 -3.91
CA GLU A 36 7.26 6.21 -2.90
C GLU A 36 6.46 5.74 -1.68
N ILE A 37 5.57 6.60 -1.15
CA ILE A 37 4.72 6.30 0.00
C ILE A 37 3.81 5.08 -0.28
N LYS A 38 3.05 5.09 -1.37
CA LYS A 38 2.12 3.99 -1.69
C LYS A 38 2.83 2.66 -1.86
N THR A 39 4.01 2.67 -2.49
CA THR A 39 4.81 1.47 -2.70
C THR A 39 5.31 0.92 -1.36
N ALA A 40 5.80 1.81 -0.50
CA ALA A 40 6.27 1.43 0.82
C ALA A 40 5.18 0.91 1.75
N LEU A 41 3.94 1.38 1.56
CA LEU A 41 2.76 0.90 2.30
C LEU A 41 2.13 -0.37 1.68
N GLY A 42 2.69 -0.92 0.60
CA GLY A 42 2.16 -2.12 -0.07
C GLY A 42 0.98 -1.87 -1.02
N TYR A 43 0.65 -0.61 -1.32
CA TYR A 43 -0.45 -0.23 -2.21
C TYR A 43 0.01 0.11 -3.63
N GLY A 44 1.01 -0.60 -4.17
CA GLY A 44 1.62 -0.32 -5.47
C GLY A 44 0.64 -0.19 -6.64
N GLY A 45 -0.49 -0.90 -6.63
CA GLY A 45 -1.56 -0.82 -7.63
C GLY A 45 -2.51 0.39 -7.50
N SER A 46 -2.42 1.19 -6.43
CA SER A 46 -3.33 2.31 -6.22
C SER A 46 -3.03 3.48 -7.14
N GLU A 47 -4.06 4.23 -7.52
CA GLU A 47 -3.89 5.47 -8.28
C GLU A 47 -3.20 6.56 -7.44
N VAL A 48 -2.40 7.40 -8.12
CA VAL A 48 -1.75 8.57 -7.52
C VAL A 48 -2.19 9.82 -8.27
N PHE A 49 -2.53 10.85 -7.54
CA PHE A 49 -2.82 12.19 -8.06
C PHE A 49 -1.78 13.19 -7.53
N PRO A 50 -1.33 14.14 -8.37
CA PRO A 50 -1.76 14.39 -9.75
C PRO A 50 -1.30 13.27 -10.71
N LYS A 51 -2.16 12.91 -11.69
CA LYS A 51 -1.79 11.95 -12.76
C LYS A 51 -0.87 12.60 -13.79
N GLN A 52 -1.04 13.89 -14.03
CA GLN A 52 -0.26 14.71 -14.96
C GLN A 52 0.78 15.51 -14.19
N ILE A 53 2.01 15.50 -14.68
CA ILE A 53 3.11 16.32 -14.13
C ILE A 53 3.20 17.68 -14.81
N LYS A 54 2.64 17.81 -16.01
CA LYS A 54 2.56 19.05 -16.80
C LYS A 54 1.21 19.12 -17.51
N LEU A 55 0.69 20.33 -17.66
CA LEU A 55 -0.42 20.60 -18.54
C LEU A 55 0.05 20.57 -19.99
N LYS A 56 -0.80 20.14 -20.93
CA LYS A 56 -0.47 20.08 -22.36
C LYS A 56 -0.44 21.46 -23.00
N SER A 57 -1.27 22.39 -22.51
CA SER A 57 -1.36 23.78 -22.94
C SER A 57 -1.75 24.67 -21.75
N HIS A 58 -1.73 25.98 -21.93
CA HIS A 58 -2.16 26.94 -20.91
C HIS A 58 -3.65 26.79 -20.55
N ASP A 59 -4.46 26.38 -21.50
CA ASP A 59 -5.93 26.22 -21.35
C ASP A 59 -6.33 24.82 -20.92
N ASP A 60 -5.34 23.91 -20.70
CA ASP A 60 -5.60 22.55 -20.25
C ASP A 60 -5.92 22.55 -18.75
N THR A 61 -6.89 21.73 -18.37
CA THR A 61 -7.23 21.47 -16.97
C THR A 61 -6.67 20.12 -16.57
N GLY A 62 -6.00 20.06 -15.41
CA GLY A 62 -5.50 18.81 -14.85
C GLY A 62 -6.62 17.83 -14.48
N ASN A 63 -6.24 16.70 -13.96
CA ASN A 63 -7.21 15.69 -13.52
C ASN A 63 -8.02 16.16 -12.32
N PHE A 64 -9.31 15.86 -12.34
CA PHE A 64 -10.20 16.12 -11.21
C PHE A 64 -9.79 15.29 -10.00
N LEU A 65 -9.77 15.93 -8.84
CA LEU A 65 -9.62 15.28 -7.55
C LEU A 65 -10.90 15.52 -6.72
N ASN A 66 -11.52 14.44 -6.27
CA ASN A 66 -12.65 14.53 -5.36
C ASN A 66 -12.17 14.95 -3.97
N LEU A 67 -12.49 16.18 -3.58
CA LEU A 67 -12.16 16.70 -2.25
C LEU A 67 -13.01 16.02 -1.16
N PRO A 68 -12.47 15.89 0.07
CA PRO A 68 -13.24 15.52 1.23
C PRO A 68 -14.25 16.61 1.59
N TYR A 69 -15.20 16.27 2.44
CA TYR A 69 -16.23 17.18 2.98
C TYR A 69 -17.08 17.94 1.95
N PHE A 70 -17.25 17.37 0.76
CA PHE A 70 -18.32 17.84 -0.12
C PHE A 70 -19.66 17.70 0.63
N ASN A 71 -20.44 18.76 0.77
CA ASN A 71 -21.60 18.94 1.64
C ASN A 71 -21.28 19.17 3.14
N GLY A 72 -20.07 19.62 3.49
CA GLY A 72 -19.71 19.93 4.86
C GLY A 72 -19.90 18.73 5.80
N ASN A 73 -20.55 18.94 6.94
CA ASN A 73 -20.78 17.88 7.94
C ASN A 73 -21.78 16.78 7.51
N LYS A 74 -22.52 16.96 6.42
CA LYS A 74 -23.40 15.93 5.85
C LYS A 74 -22.67 15.03 4.84
N THR A 75 -21.37 15.16 4.72
CA THR A 75 -20.55 14.42 3.76
C THR A 75 -20.48 12.93 4.08
N THR A 76 -20.40 12.11 3.05
CA THR A 76 -19.96 10.71 3.16
C THR A 76 -18.45 10.56 2.97
N ARG A 77 -17.73 11.68 2.69
CA ARG A 77 -16.28 11.73 2.41
C ARG A 77 -15.53 12.39 3.58
N TYR A 78 -15.81 11.94 4.79
CA TYR A 78 -15.18 12.41 6.01
C TYR A 78 -13.79 11.83 6.20
N ALA A 79 -12.95 12.51 6.96
CA ALA A 79 -11.67 11.99 7.42
C ALA A 79 -11.86 11.03 8.60
N PHE A 80 -10.93 10.12 8.77
CA PHE A 80 -10.85 9.26 9.95
C PHE A 80 -9.91 9.86 10.98
N LEU A 81 -10.36 9.92 12.22
CA LEU A 81 -9.50 10.20 13.36
C LEU A 81 -8.59 9.00 13.67
N PRO A 82 -7.50 9.18 14.45
CA PRO A 82 -6.60 8.07 14.82
C PRO A 82 -7.28 6.90 15.54
N ASN A 83 -8.43 7.13 16.18
CA ASN A 83 -9.27 6.10 16.81
C ASN A 83 -10.22 5.40 15.83
N GLY A 84 -10.20 5.76 14.54
CA GLY A 84 -11.06 5.20 13.50
C GLY A 84 -12.44 5.84 13.36
N GLU A 85 -12.78 6.81 14.20
CA GLU A 85 -14.06 7.53 14.13
C GLU A 85 -14.08 8.56 12.99
N ALA A 86 -15.30 8.90 12.51
CA ALA A 86 -15.50 9.95 11.54
C ALA A 86 -15.20 11.31 12.15
N ALA A 87 -14.26 12.06 11.57
CA ALA A 87 -13.97 13.41 11.99
C ALA A 87 -15.11 14.38 11.57
N SER A 88 -15.41 15.35 12.44
CA SER A 88 -16.18 16.52 12.01
C SER A 88 -15.34 17.38 11.03
N LEU A 89 -15.98 18.32 10.32
CA LEU A 89 -15.25 19.28 9.49
C LEU A 89 -14.24 20.09 10.30
N ILE A 90 -14.59 20.46 11.54
CA ILE A 90 -13.70 21.21 12.43
C ILE A 90 -12.48 20.35 12.83
N ASP A 91 -12.69 19.08 13.14
CA ASP A 91 -11.59 18.19 13.50
C ASP A 91 -10.72 17.87 12.29
N PHE A 92 -11.30 17.75 11.09
CA PHE A 92 -10.52 17.65 9.85
C PHE A 92 -9.59 18.87 9.65
N TYR A 93 -10.07 20.10 9.90
CA TYR A 93 -9.20 21.28 9.83
C TYR A 93 -8.09 21.25 10.86
N LYS A 94 -8.33 20.77 12.07
CA LYS A 94 -7.28 20.58 13.08
C LYS A 94 -6.25 19.55 12.61
N GLU A 95 -6.70 18.43 12.02
CA GLU A 95 -5.80 17.42 11.46
C GLU A 95 -5.03 17.96 10.25
N TYR A 96 -5.68 18.74 9.37
CA TYR A 96 -5.00 19.43 8.28
C TYR A 96 -3.88 20.35 8.81
N ASP A 97 -4.16 21.18 9.78
CA ASP A 97 -3.17 22.11 10.35
C ASP A 97 -2.00 21.39 11.01
N ARG A 98 -2.24 20.23 11.63
CA ARG A 98 -1.19 19.40 12.23
C ARG A 98 -0.33 18.68 11.21
N ASN A 99 -0.92 18.26 10.09
CA ASN A 99 -0.29 17.35 9.13
C ASN A 99 0.21 18.05 7.85
N LYS A 100 -0.21 19.30 7.55
CA LYS A 100 0.29 20.04 6.38
C LYS A 100 1.79 20.26 6.52
N GLN A 101 2.51 20.05 5.42
CA GLN A 101 3.96 20.10 5.39
C GLN A 101 4.44 21.37 4.71
N THR A 102 5.41 22.06 5.32
CA THR A 102 6.23 23.05 4.58
C THR A 102 7.05 22.33 3.52
N GLU A 103 7.59 23.06 2.53
CA GLU A 103 8.45 22.45 1.53
C GLU A 103 9.67 21.74 2.16
N ALA A 104 10.25 22.32 3.18
CA ALA A 104 11.38 21.74 3.92
C ALA A 104 11.00 20.42 4.62
N GLN A 105 9.79 20.36 5.22
CA GLN A 105 9.28 19.15 5.85
C GLN A 105 8.92 18.08 4.81
N PHE A 106 8.28 18.48 3.70
CA PHE A 106 7.96 17.58 2.59
C PHE A 106 9.22 16.88 2.05
N ASN A 107 10.32 17.61 1.87
CA ASN A 107 11.58 17.04 1.41
C ASN A 107 12.20 16.05 2.40
N LYS A 108 11.92 16.21 3.70
CA LYS A 108 12.42 15.35 4.76
C LYS A 108 11.55 14.12 5.02
N ILE A 109 10.39 13.99 4.38
CA ILE A 109 9.57 12.79 4.53
C ILE A 109 10.40 11.59 4.04
N LYS A 110 10.80 10.76 4.99
CA LYS A 110 11.45 9.48 4.72
C LYS A 110 10.53 8.35 5.18
N ILE A 111 10.52 7.30 4.41
CA ILE A 111 9.76 6.11 4.74
C ILE A 111 10.76 5.09 5.25
N GLU A 112 10.99 5.12 6.55
CA GLU A 112 11.77 4.09 7.21
C GLU A 112 10.87 2.88 7.44
N ARG A 113 11.11 1.83 6.69
CA ARG A 113 10.48 0.53 6.97
C ARG A 113 11.19 -0.07 8.18
N PRO A 114 10.47 -0.60 9.18
CA PRO A 114 11.11 -1.47 10.17
C PRO A 114 11.79 -2.62 9.40
N LYS A 115 13.02 -2.95 9.75
CA LYS A 115 13.70 -4.11 9.17
C LYS A 115 12.84 -5.34 9.42
N SER A 116 12.45 -6.00 8.37
CA SER A 116 11.72 -7.27 8.42
C SER A 116 12.58 -8.38 7.84
N GLU A 117 12.22 -9.62 8.14
CA GLU A 117 12.85 -10.78 7.50
C GLU A 117 12.73 -10.75 5.96
N TYR A 118 11.82 -9.90 5.45
CA TYR A 118 11.48 -9.74 4.04
C TYR A 118 11.92 -8.40 3.44
N ASP A 119 12.89 -7.70 4.04
CA ASP A 119 13.36 -6.39 3.56
C ASP A 119 13.85 -6.40 2.10
N ASP A 120 14.37 -7.53 1.65
CA ASP A 120 14.83 -7.78 0.28
C ASP A 120 13.74 -8.40 -0.62
N ALA A 121 12.56 -8.65 -0.07
CA ALA A 121 11.46 -9.25 -0.80
C ALA A 121 10.63 -8.20 -1.57
N PRO A 122 9.95 -8.62 -2.65
CA PRO A 122 8.88 -7.81 -3.22
C PRO A 122 7.83 -7.46 -2.16
N PRO A 123 7.25 -6.23 -2.17
CA PRO A 123 6.28 -5.78 -1.16
C PRO A 123 5.08 -6.71 -0.96
N CYS A 124 4.68 -7.46 -2.00
CA CYS A 124 3.60 -8.44 -1.91
C CYS A 124 3.95 -9.62 -0.98
N ILE A 125 5.22 -10.04 -0.94
CA ILE A 125 5.66 -11.13 -0.06
C ILE A 125 5.61 -10.68 1.40
N GLU A 126 6.14 -9.49 1.70
CA GLU A 126 6.08 -8.91 3.04
C GLU A 126 4.63 -8.73 3.50
N LEU A 127 3.75 -8.23 2.62
CA LEU A 127 2.34 -8.05 2.92
C LEU A 127 1.63 -9.38 3.24
N MET A 128 1.87 -10.43 2.45
CA MET A 128 1.31 -11.76 2.68
C MET A 128 1.81 -12.39 3.99
N ALA A 129 3.09 -12.20 4.31
CA ALA A 129 3.67 -12.71 5.56
C ALA A 129 3.06 -11.99 6.79
N THR A 130 2.85 -10.68 6.69
CA THR A 130 2.35 -9.84 7.79
C THR A 130 0.84 -9.99 8.01
N ASN A 131 0.04 -9.90 6.94
CA ASN A 131 -1.43 -9.83 7.04
C ASN A 131 -2.11 -11.20 7.01
N LYS A 132 -1.36 -12.27 6.77
CA LYS A 132 -1.86 -13.61 6.51
C LYS A 132 -2.64 -13.70 5.18
N VAL A 133 -2.63 -14.87 4.59
CA VAL A 133 -3.35 -15.18 3.36
C VAL A 133 -4.55 -16.04 3.71
N LEU A 134 -5.74 -15.50 3.48
CA LEU A 134 -6.98 -16.21 3.79
C LEU A 134 -7.42 -17.12 2.64
N GLU A 135 -8.19 -18.13 2.98
CA GLU A 135 -8.90 -18.94 1.99
C GLU A 135 -9.94 -18.08 1.25
N GLY A 136 -9.92 -18.15 -0.08
CA GLY A 136 -10.86 -17.39 -0.90
C GLY A 136 -10.50 -15.92 -1.14
N ASP A 137 -9.31 -15.47 -0.73
CA ASP A 137 -8.84 -14.13 -1.04
C ASP A 137 -8.86 -13.85 -2.54
N LYS A 138 -9.38 -12.67 -2.91
CA LYS A 138 -9.38 -12.19 -4.29
C LYS A 138 -7.95 -12.04 -4.78
N GLY A 139 -7.59 -12.78 -5.82
CA GLY A 139 -6.21 -12.81 -6.36
C GLY A 139 -5.58 -14.19 -6.30
N GLY A 140 -6.36 -15.25 -6.01
CA GLY A 140 -5.94 -16.64 -6.09
C GLY A 140 -5.63 -17.30 -4.75
N GLY A 141 -5.87 -16.60 -3.63
CA GLY A 141 -5.75 -17.16 -2.30
C GLY A 141 -4.38 -17.80 -2.01
N ARG A 142 -4.39 -18.83 -1.20
CA ARG A 142 -3.19 -19.51 -0.69
C ARG A 142 -2.33 -20.15 -1.80
N ASP A 143 -2.94 -20.73 -2.83
CA ASP A 143 -2.23 -21.35 -3.96
C ASP A 143 -1.35 -20.32 -4.69
N ASN A 144 -1.92 -19.17 -5.01
CA ASN A 144 -1.21 -18.08 -5.68
C ASN A 144 -0.15 -17.44 -4.78
N ALA A 145 -0.43 -17.28 -3.51
CA ALA A 145 0.54 -16.76 -2.54
C ALA A 145 1.77 -17.66 -2.45
N LEU A 146 1.57 -18.97 -2.33
CA LEU A 146 2.65 -19.95 -2.30
C LEU A 146 3.43 -19.98 -3.62
N PHE A 147 2.75 -19.85 -4.77
CA PHE A 147 3.42 -19.74 -6.08
C PHE A 147 4.40 -18.55 -6.10
N HIS A 148 3.96 -17.36 -5.68
CA HIS A 148 4.83 -16.19 -5.64
C HIS A 148 5.94 -16.33 -4.60
N TYR A 149 5.64 -16.92 -3.44
CA TYR A 149 6.64 -17.14 -2.41
C TYR A 149 7.73 -18.12 -2.86
N VAL A 150 7.39 -19.18 -3.61
CA VAL A 150 8.39 -20.12 -4.16
C VAL A 150 9.44 -19.41 -5.00
N VAL A 151 9.03 -18.48 -5.88
CA VAL A 151 9.96 -17.71 -6.73
C VAL A 151 10.95 -16.91 -5.89
N TYR A 152 10.45 -16.26 -4.85
CA TYR A 152 11.27 -15.51 -3.90
C TYR A 152 12.21 -16.43 -3.10
N ALA A 153 11.66 -17.51 -2.52
CA ALA A 153 12.40 -18.44 -1.69
C ALA A 153 13.54 -19.13 -2.45
N LYS A 154 13.31 -19.52 -3.72
CA LYS A 154 14.36 -20.11 -4.57
C LYS A 154 15.53 -19.15 -4.83
N LYS A 155 15.26 -17.86 -4.97
CA LYS A 155 16.32 -16.85 -5.15
C LYS A 155 17.09 -16.58 -3.86
N LYS A 156 16.37 -16.51 -2.73
CA LYS A 156 16.95 -16.15 -1.44
C LYS A 156 17.65 -17.31 -0.74
N TRP A 157 17.05 -18.51 -0.81
CA TRP A 157 17.54 -19.73 -0.15
C TRP A 157 17.56 -20.92 -1.10
N PRO A 158 18.49 -20.95 -2.11
CA PRO A 158 18.48 -21.96 -3.16
C PRO A 158 18.50 -23.43 -2.65
N SER A 159 19.17 -23.69 -1.54
CA SER A 159 19.27 -25.03 -0.94
C SER A 159 18.11 -25.38 -0.02
N GLU A 160 17.39 -24.39 0.54
CA GLU A 160 16.40 -24.56 1.60
C GLU A 160 14.99 -24.11 1.19
N TRP A 161 14.81 -23.66 -0.05
CA TRP A 161 13.56 -23.05 -0.50
C TRP A 161 12.31 -23.90 -0.24
N LYS A 162 12.42 -25.24 -0.32
CA LYS A 162 11.29 -26.14 -0.08
C LYS A 162 10.84 -26.07 1.40
N THR A 163 11.79 -26.07 2.32
CA THR A 163 11.53 -25.91 3.76
C THR A 163 10.91 -24.53 4.03
N GLN A 164 11.44 -23.47 3.40
CA GLN A 164 10.92 -22.12 3.56
C GLN A 164 9.48 -21.99 3.04
N VAL A 165 9.13 -22.64 1.93
CA VAL A 165 7.75 -22.66 1.40
C VAL A 165 6.80 -23.37 2.38
N THR A 166 7.21 -24.48 2.96
CA THR A 166 6.42 -25.21 3.96
C THR A 166 6.22 -24.35 5.22
N LEU A 167 7.27 -23.68 5.67
CA LEU A 167 7.22 -22.77 6.83
C LEU A 167 6.29 -21.59 6.55
N PHE A 168 6.41 -20.94 5.39
CA PHE A 168 5.53 -19.85 4.99
C PHE A 168 4.06 -20.29 4.94
N ASN A 169 3.78 -21.49 4.43
CA ASN A 169 2.43 -22.04 4.45
C ASN A 169 1.90 -22.14 5.89
N ALA A 170 2.68 -22.72 6.80
CA ALA A 170 2.27 -22.90 8.19
C ALA A 170 2.09 -21.58 8.96
N THR A 171 2.91 -20.56 8.65
CA THR A 171 2.93 -19.30 9.40
C THR A 171 2.08 -18.21 8.77
N SER A 172 1.90 -18.20 7.44
CA SER A 172 1.31 -17.08 6.71
C SER A 172 -0.02 -17.41 6.01
N CYS A 173 -0.33 -18.67 5.75
CA CYS A 173 -1.64 -19.07 5.23
C CYS A 173 -2.62 -19.41 6.36
N GLN A 174 -3.89 -18.99 6.22
CA GLN A 174 -4.89 -19.23 7.26
C GLN A 174 -6.26 -19.67 6.65
N PRO A 175 -6.70 -20.94 6.88
CA PRO A 175 -5.87 -22.01 7.44
C PRO A 175 -4.69 -22.37 6.52
N PRO A 176 -3.66 -23.08 7.00
CA PRO A 176 -2.59 -23.57 6.12
C PRO A 176 -3.15 -24.33 4.92
N TYR A 177 -2.48 -24.19 3.77
CA TYR A 177 -2.86 -24.94 2.59
C TYR A 177 -2.50 -26.42 2.79
N GLU A 178 -3.31 -27.33 2.25
CA GLU A 178 -3.13 -28.77 2.41
C GLU A 178 -1.77 -29.26 1.89
N GLU A 179 -1.20 -30.28 2.52
CA GLU A 179 0.13 -30.81 2.19
C GLU A 179 0.24 -31.23 0.72
N ALA A 180 -0.79 -31.87 0.16
CA ALA A 180 -0.83 -32.28 -1.24
C ALA A 180 -0.75 -31.07 -2.19
N GLY A 181 -1.41 -29.96 -1.84
CA GLY A 181 -1.35 -28.71 -2.61
C GLY A 181 0.05 -28.08 -2.54
N VAL A 182 0.66 -28.03 -1.36
CA VAL A 182 2.03 -27.53 -1.18
C VAL A 182 3.03 -28.38 -1.98
N ALA A 183 2.93 -29.72 -1.87
CA ALA A 183 3.79 -30.65 -2.59
C ALA A 183 3.65 -30.47 -4.13
N ARG A 184 2.43 -30.28 -4.63
CA ARG A 184 2.16 -29.99 -6.05
C ARG A 184 2.87 -28.71 -6.50
N ILE A 185 2.75 -27.62 -5.73
CA ILE A 185 3.40 -26.33 -6.03
C ILE A 185 4.92 -26.50 -6.05
N ILE A 186 5.49 -27.17 -5.06
CA ILE A 186 6.92 -27.46 -4.99
C ILE A 186 7.38 -28.24 -6.24
N ALA A 187 6.69 -29.31 -6.60
CA ALA A 187 7.02 -30.13 -7.76
C ALA A 187 6.94 -29.34 -9.07
N GLN A 188 5.94 -28.49 -9.24
CA GLN A 188 5.79 -27.62 -10.43
C GLN A 188 6.97 -26.64 -10.62
N HIS A 189 7.64 -26.28 -9.53
CA HIS A 189 8.73 -25.30 -9.55
C HIS A 189 10.12 -25.92 -9.45
N GLU A 190 10.22 -27.22 -9.22
CA GLU A 190 11.50 -27.90 -8.98
C GLU A 190 12.48 -27.74 -10.14
N LYS A 191 11.98 -27.88 -11.38
CA LYS A 191 12.78 -27.79 -12.61
C LYS A 191 12.83 -26.39 -13.21
N LYS A 192 12.15 -25.39 -12.63
CA LYS A 192 12.13 -24.03 -13.17
C LYS A 192 13.27 -23.23 -12.57
N GLU A 193 14.06 -22.62 -13.43
CA GLU A 193 15.04 -21.56 -13.06
C GLU A 193 14.33 -20.20 -13.11
N TRP A 194 14.62 -19.34 -12.13
CA TRP A 194 13.98 -18.01 -11.98
C TRP A 194 15.03 -16.90 -11.86
#